data_f36b1651b1b0f70bd66a75350a3562d8
#
_entry.id   f36b1651b1b0f70bd66a75350a3562d8
#
_cell.length_a   1.000
_cell.length_b   1.000
_cell.length_c   1.000
_cell.angle_alpha   90.00
_cell.angle_beta   90.00
_cell.angle_gamma   90.00
#
_symmetry.space_group_name_H-M   'P 1'
#
loop_
_entity.id
_entity.type
_entity.pdbx_description
1 polymer ?
#
loop_
_entity_poly.entity_id
_entity_poly.type
_entity_poly.pdbx_seq_one_letter_code
_entity_poly.pdbx_strand_id
1 'polypeptide(L)'
;MAKKKTKSARRKTAGKKETNNGELKKQTAKIVRGLAKTYPDVECALKHNSPYELIVSTILSAQCTDERVNMTTPALFKKYPTVEDLAGSKQADVEKLIKSTGFFRNKATNLRAMAEAVTQQHGGKIPQTLEELVALPGVGRKTANVVLGTAFGIPSGVVVDTHVKRISNLLGLTTSKNPEIIERNLIELVPRNEWINFSHRLIHHGRRICIARRPRCSECPLLSNCRRVSLPPLDK
;
A
#
# COMPACT_ATOMS: atom_id res chain seq x y z
N MET A 1 21.51 1.39 -49.14
CA MET A 1 22.39 1.18 -47.94
C MET A 1 21.80 1.66 -46.61
N ALA A 2 20.48 1.94 -46.49
CA ALA A 2 19.90 2.49 -45.24
C ALA A 2 19.31 1.46 -44.26
N LYS A 3 19.10 0.18 -44.63
CA LYS A 3 18.43 -0.83 -43.75
C LYS A 3 19.33 -1.52 -42.70
N LYS A 4 20.68 -1.37 -42.75
CA LYS A 4 21.57 -2.02 -41.76
C LYS A 4 21.81 -1.20 -40.48
N LYS A 5 21.63 0.13 -40.49
CA LYS A 5 21.87 0.99 -39.31
C LYS A 5 20.75 0.90 -38.25
N THR A 6 19.51 0.62 -38.65
CA THR A 6 18.35 0.58 -37.70
C THR A 6 18.31 -0.70 -36.86
N LYS A 7 18.79 -1.84 -37.36
CA LYS A 7 18.84 -3.10 -36.56
C LYS A 7 19.92 -3.09 -35.47
N SER A 8 21.07 -2.43 -35.69
CA SER A 8 22.15 -2.35 -34.70
C SER A 8 21.80 -1.43 -33.53
N ALA A 9 21.16 -0.30 -33.78
CA ALA A 9 20.71 0.61 -32.71
C ALA A 9 19.61 -0.02 -31.83
N ARG A 10 18.67 -0.77 -32.42
CA ARG A 10 17.60 -1.46 -31.69
C ARG A 10 18.12 -2.61 -30.82
N ARG A 11 19.19 -3.32 -31.24
CA ARG A 11 19.84 -4.38 -30.49
C ARG A 11 20.65 -3.83 -29.30
N LYS A 12 21.35 -2.68 -29.47
CA LYS A 12 22.10 -2.02 -28.38
C LYS A 12 21.21 -1.42 -27.30
N THR A 13 20.04 -0.90 -27.64
CA THR A 13 19.08 -0.37 -26.69
C THR A 13 18.33 -1.47 -25.93
N ALA A 14 18.02 -2.61 -26.57
CA ALA A 14 17.43 -3.77 -25.92
C ALA A 14 18.42 -4.39 -24.89
N GLY A 15 19.67 -4.64 -25.27
CA GLY A 15 20.68 -5.18 -24.36
C GLY A 15 20.99 -4.27 -23.17
N LYS A 16 20.97 -2.95 -23.35
CA LYS A 16 21.13 -1.97 -22.25
C LYS A 16 19.94 -1.94 -21.30
N LYS A 17 18.71 -2.19 -21.78
CA LYS A 17 17.49 -2.33 -20.95
C LYS A 17 17.50 -3.63 -20.15
N GLU A 18 17.93 -4.74 -20.74
CA GLU A 18 17.99 -6.05 -20.07
C GLU A 18 19.06 -6.09 -18.97
N THR A 19 20.25 -5.54 -19.21
CA THR A 19 21.32 -5.43 -18.20
C THR A 19 20.88 -4.53 -17.04
N ASN A 20 20.21 -3.40 -17.30
CA ASN A 20 19.74 -2.50 -16.27
C ASN A 20 18.62 -3.16 -15.41
N ASN A 21 17.75 -3.96 -16.01
CA ASN A 21 16.68 -4.67 -15.29
C ASN A 21 17.27 -5.80 -14.40
N GLY A 22 18.30 -6.50 -14.87
CA GLY A 22 19.01 -7.52 -14.08
C GLY A 22 19.69 -6.95 -12.83
N GLU A 23 20.37 -5.82 -12.96
CA GLU A 23 21.01 -5.12 -11.85
C GLU A 23 19.97 -4.61 -10.84
N LEU A 24 18.86 -4.06 -11.33
CA LEU A 24 17.78 -3.55 -10.51
C LEU A 24 17.10 -4.67 -9.72
N LYS A 25 16.88 -5.84 -10.32
CA LYS A 25 16.38 -7.03 -9.62
C LYS A 25 17.33 -7.50 -8.52
N LYS A 26 18.65 -7.53 -8.79
CA LYS A 26 19.66 -7.88 -7.78
C LYS A 26 19.68 -6.89 -6.61
N GLN A 27 19.60 -5.59 -6.91
CA GLN A 27 19.48 -4.54 -5.91
C GLN A 27 18.21 -4.73 -5.07
N THR A 28 17.05 -4.92 -5.71
CA THR A 28 15.76 -5.13 -5.05
C THR A 28 15.80 -6.34 -4.12
N ALA A 29 16.38 -7.46 -4.56
CA ALA A 29 16.52 -8.64 -3.72
C ALA A 29 17.36 -8.39 -2.45
N LYS A 30 18.39 -7.55 -2.53
CA LYS A 30 19.16 -7.13 -1.33
C LYS A 30 18.35 -6.24 -0.42
N ILE A 31 17.56 -5.31 -0.98
CA ILE A 31 16.66 -4.43 -0.24
C ILE A 31 15.58 -5.25 0.50
N VAL A 32 14.92 -6.18 -0.19
CA VAL A 32 13.91 -7.08 0.39
C VAL A 32 14.48 -7.85 1.58
N ARG A 33 15.67 -8.48 1.41
CA ARG A 33 16.34 -9.19 2.51
C ARG A 33 16.74 -8.27 3.66
N GLY A 34 17.24 -7.07 3.36
CA GLY A 34 17.59 -6.07 4.36
C GLY A 34 16.37 -5.63 5.18
N LEU A 35 15.25 -5.38 4.52
CA LEU A 35 13.98 -5.04 5.16
C LEU A 35 13.45 -6.21 6.02
N ALA A 36 13.50 -7.45 5.50
CA ALA A 36 13.06 -8.63 6.23
C ALA A 36 13.87 -8.86 7.51
N LYS A 37 15.20 -8.68 7.44
CA LYS A 37 16.09 -8.78 8.60
C LYS A 37 15.83 -7.69 9.64
N THR A 38 15.55 -6.46 9.18
CA THR A 38 15.37 -5.30 10.08
C THR A 38 13.97 -5.27 10.70
N TYR A 39 12.98 -5.73 9.98
CA TYR A 39 11.56 -5.69 10.35
C TYR A 39 10.91 -7.06 10.13
N PRO A 40 11.28 -8.11 10.90
CA PRO A 40 10.72 -9.45 10.70
C PRO A 40 9.20 -9.48 10.94
N ASP A 41 8.73 -8.89 12.04
CA ASP A 41 7.37 -8.99 12.55
C ASP A 41 6.59 -7.68 12.35
N VAL A 42 6.53 -7.20 11.09
CA VAL A 42 5.78 -5.99 10.76
C VAL A 42 4.35 -6.34 10.36
N GLU A 43 3.41 -5.79 11.10
CA GLU A 43 1.99 -5.95 10.88
C GLU A 43 1.31 -4.67 10.39
N CYS A 44 0.05 -4.79 10.01
CA CYS A 44 -0.80 -3.66 9.68
C CYS A 44 -1.02 -2.80 10.93
N ALA A 45 -0.83 -1.48 10.80
CA ALA A 45 -1.01 -0.56 11.92
C ALA A 45 -2.48 -0.32 12.30
N LEU A 46 -3.42 -0.64 11.41
CA LEU A 46 -4.86 -0.57 11.68
C LEU A 46 -5.29 -1.80 12.48
N LYS A 47 -5.80 -1.59 13.70
CA LYS A 47 -6.33 -2.66 14.55
C LYS A 47 -7.62 -3.22 13.97
N HIS A 48 -7.72 -4.53 13.87
CA HIS A 48 -8.88 -5.25 13.34
C HIS A 48 -8.88 -6.70 13.80
N ASN A 49 -10.07 -7.29 13.94
CA ASN A 49 -10.27 -8.69 14.29
C ASN A 49 -10.92 -9.49 13.14
N SER A 50 -11.35 -8.80 12.08
CA SER A 50 -12.02 -9.41 10.93
C SER A 50 -11.75 -8.65 9.64
N PRO A 51 -11.97 -9.27 8.45
CA PRO A 51 -11.92 -8.58 7.18
C PRO A 51 -12.89 -7.38 7.08
N TYR A 52 -14.05 -7.47 7.73
CA TYR A 52 -15.01 -6.38 7.85
C TYR A 52 -14.42 -5.18 8.62
N GLU A 53 -13.84 -5.42 9.78
CA GLU A 53 -13.20 -4.35 10.56
C GLU A 53 -12.01 -3.73 9.80
N LEU A 54 -11.25 -4.53 9.05
CA LEU A 54 -10.12 -4.03 8.27
C LEU A 54 -10.56 -3.13 7.11
N ILE A 55 -11.56 -3.53 6.31
CA ILE A 55 -12.02 -2.70 5.18
C ILE A 55 -12.60 -1.38 5.67
N VAL A 56 -13.39 -1.40 6.74
CA VAL A 56 -13.92 -0.19 7.39
C VAL A 56 -12.78 0.71 7.88
N SER A 57 -11.83 0.16 8.62
CA SER A 57 -10.67 0.91 9.14
C SER A 57 -9.83 1.50 8.00
N THR A 58 -9.67 0.77 6.90
CA THR A 58 -8.91 1.23 5.73
C THR A 58 -9.63 2.37 4.99
N ILE A 59 -10.96 2.31 4.85
CA ILE A 59 -11.75 3.43 4.30
C ILE A 59 -11.61 4.67 5.20
N LEU A 60 -11.67 4.49 6.53
CA LEU A 60 -11.51 5.58 7.49
C LEU A 60 -10.11 6.18 7.49
N SER A 61 -9.07 5.42 7.12
CA SER A 61 -7.68 5.90 7.08
C SER A 61 -7.37 6.87 5.94
N ALA A 62 -8.29 7.05 4.99
CA ALA A 62 -8.13 8.05 3.92
C ALA A 62 -7.98 9.46 4.53
N GLN A 63 -6.79 10.07 4.33
CA GLN A 63 -6.41 11.38 4.89
C GLN A 63 -6.59 11.46 6.43
N CYS A 64 -6.38 10.35 7.13
CA CYS A 64 -6.44 10.27 8.59
C CYS A 64 -5.28 9.40 9.10
N THR A 65 -4.78 9.67 10.31
CA THR A 65 -3.73 8.84 10.90
C THR A 65 -4.29 7.52 11.42
N ASP A 66 -3.49 6.45 11.36
CA ASP A 66 -3.89 5.13 11.88
C ASP A 66 -4.25 5.18 13.36
N GLU A 67 -3.54 6.00 14.15
CA GLU A 67 -3.84 6.22 15.58
C GLU A 67 -5.26 6.77 15.77
N ARG A 68 -5.64 7.79 14.98
CA ARG A 68 -6.98 8.37 15.07
C ARG A 68 -8.05 7.37 14.65
N VAL A 69 -7.80 6.57 13.62
CA VAL A 69 -8.70 5.48 13.21
C VAL A 69 -8.85 4.47 14.34
N ASN A 70 -7.74 4.00 14.91
CA ASN A 70 -7.74 3.02 16.00
C ASN A 70 -8.43 3.53 17.29
N MET A 71 -8.44 4.85 17.52
CA MET A 71 -9.21 5.47 18.62
C MET A 71 -10.71 5.55 18.34
N THR A 72 -11.09 5.58 17.07
CA THR A 72 -12.47 5.80 16.62
C THR A 72 -13.23 4.50 16.42
N THR A 73 -12.59 3.49 15.86
CA THR A 73 -13.23 2.24 15.42
C THR A 73 -13.81 1.38 16.54
N PRO A 74 -13.30 1.34 17.79
CA PRO A 74 -13.92 0.54 18.85
C PRO A 74 -15.38 0.89 19.14
N ALA A 75 -15.71 2.19 19.16
CA ALA A 75 -17.09 2.63 19.37
C ALA A 75 -18.00 2.30 18.18
N LEU A 76 -17.44 2.37 16.95
CA LEU A 76 -18.15 2.00 15.73
C LEU A 76 -18.47 0.50 15.70
N PHE A 77 -17.48 -0.35 15.95
CA PHE A 77 -17.66 -1.81 15.93
C PHE A 77 -18.50 -2.35 17.11
N LYS A 78 -18.47 -1.65 18.26
CA LYS A 78 -19.39 -1.97 19.35
C LYS A 78 -20.84 -1.74 18.96
N LYS A 79 -21.14 -0.67 18.18
CA LYS A 79 -22.51 -0.34 17.75
C LYS A 79 -22.95 -1.13 16.53
N TYR A 80 -22.01 -1.43 15.61
CA TYR A 80 -22.25 -2.14 14.36
C TYR A 80 -21.22 -3.29 14.22
N PRO A 81 -21.43 -4.41 14.96
CA PRO A 81 -20.46 -5.51 15.02
C PRO A 81 -20.39 -6.31 13.72
N THR A 82 -21.42 -6.27 12.88
CA THR A 82 -21.46 -6.97 11.59
C THR A 82 -21.62 -6.00 10.42
N VAL A 83 -21.41 -6.49 9.21
CA VAL A 83 -21.59 -5.70 7.99
C VAL A 83 -23.08 -5.37 7.79
N GLU A 84 -23.97 -6.28 8.15
CA GLU A 84 -25.41 -6.12 8.09
C GLU A 84 -25.90 -5.02 9.02
N ASP A 85 -25.37 -4.96 10.25
CA ASP A 85 -25.69 -3.89 11.21
C ASP A 85 -25.29 -2.53 10.64
N LEU A 86 -24.12 -2.45 9.99
CA LEU A 86 -23.64 -1.22 9.36
C LEU A 86 -24.49 -0.86 8.14
N ALA A 87 -24.93 -1.83 7.34
CA ALA A 87 -25.83 -1.62 6.21
C ALA A 87 -27.17 -1.01 6.66
N GLY A 88 -27.76 -1.53 7.75
CA GLY A 88 -29.00 -1.03 8.33
C GLY A 88 -28.87 0.27 9.15
N SER A 89 -27.67 0.83 9.27
CA SER A 89 -27.40 1.99 10.12
C SER A 89 -28.03 3.28 9.59
N LYS A 90 -28.26 4.26 10.46
CA LYS A 90 -28.63 5.63 10.08
C LYS A 90 -27.37 6.44 9.76
N GLN A 91 -27.39 7.18 8.66
CA GLN A 91 -26.29 8.05 8.22
C GLN A 91 -25.76 8.94 9.35
N ALA A 92 -26.65 9.66 10.05
CA ALA A 92 -26.29 10.59 11.11
C ALA A 92 -25.59 9.90 12.31
N ASP A 93 -25.93 8.66 12.61
CA ASP A 93 -25.33 7.89 13.70
C ASP A 93 -23.89 7.48 13.36
N VAL A 94 -23.66 7.03 12.12
CA VAL A 94 -22.32 6.71 11.64
C VAL A 94 -21.45 7.97 11.61
N GLU A 95 -21.96 9.08 11.05
CA GLU A 95 -21.26 10.37 11.00
C GLU A 95 -20.82 10.82 12.40
N LYS A 96 -21.68 10.71 13.40
CA LYS A 96 -21.38 11.07 14.80
C LYS A 96 -20.20 10.27 15.34
N LEU A 97 -20.17 8.96 15.08
CA LEU A 97 -19.13 8.06 15.57
C LEU A 97 -17.78 8.32 14.92
N ILE A 98 -17.75 8.60 13.60
CA ILE A 98 -16.49 8.74 12.84
C ILE A 98 -16.07 10.20 12.63
N LYS A 99 -16.71 11.18 13.25
CA LYS A 99 -16.50 12.61 13.03
C LYS A 99 -15.03 13.01 13.12
N SER A 100 -14.29 12.42 14.05
CA SER A 100 -12.88 12.74 14.30
C SER A 100 -11.92 12.29 13.18
N THR A 101 -12.37 11.46 12.21
CA THR A 101 -11.53 10.96 11.13
C THR A 101 -11.42 11.90 9.92
N GLY A 102 -12.13 13.03 9.93
CA GLY A 102 -12.21 13.97 8.80
C GLY A 102 -13.02 13.40 7.62
N PHE A 103 -13.53 14.27 6.76
CA PHE A 103 -14.38 13.89 5.60
C PHE A 103 -15.50 12.91 5.96
N PHE A 104 -15.97 12.98 7.18
CA PHE A 104 -16.80 11.97 7.84
C PHE A 104 -18.14 11.73 7.11
N ARG A 105 -18.74 12.74 6.47
CA ARG A 105 -19.99 12.59 5.71
C ARG A 105 -19.81 11.64 4.53
N ASN A 106 -18.81 11.90 3.68
CA ASN A 106 -18.50 11.04 2.53
C ASN A 106 -18.05 9.64 2.98
N LYS A 107 -17.27 9.56 4.08
CA LYS A 107 -16.86 8.27 4.64
C LYS A 107 -18.07 7.49 5.16
N ALA A 108 -18.99 8.11 5.87
CA ALA A 108 -20.20 7.45 6.35
C ALA A 108 -21.07 6.94 5.19
N THR A 109 -21.26 7.76 4.15
CA THR A 109 -21.97 7.34 2.94
C THR A 109 -21.30 6.13 2.29
N ASN A 110 -19.99 6.17 2.10
CA ASN A 110 -19.24 5.07 1.49
C ASN A 110 -19.27 3.81 2.36
N LEU A 111 -19.14 3.92 3.68
CA LEU A 111 -19.19 2.78 4.60
C LEU A 111 -20.55 2.08 4.55
N ARG A 112 -21.64 2.82 4.56
CA ARG A 112 -22.99 2.27 4.46
C ARG A 112 -23.24 1.62 3.11
N ALA A 113 -22.92 2.31 2.02
CA ALA A 113 -23.09 1.77 0.67
C ALA A 113 -22.23 0.54 0.42
N MET A 114 -20.99 0.51 0.94
CA MET A 114 -20.12 -0.67 0.92
C MET A 114 -20.77 -1.83 1.69
N ALA A 115 -21.29 -1.58 2.88
CA ALA A 115 -21.93 -2.61 3.70
C ALA A 115 -23.21 -3.14 3.05
N GLU A 116 -24.03 -2.27 2.47
CA GLU A 116 -25.20 -2.66 1.68
C GLU A 116 -24.83 -3.55 0.49
N ALA A 117 -23.80 -3.16 -0.29
CA ALA A 117 -23.32 -3.94 -1.42
C ALA A 117 -22.80 -5.32 -0.98
N VAL A 118 -22.00 -5.39 0.09
CA VAL A 118 -21.51 -6.66 0.64
C VAL A 118 -22.65 -7.55 1.10
N THR A 119 -23.63 -7.01 1.79
CA THR A 119 -24.79 -7.78 2.26
C THR A 119 -25.60 -8.32 1.09
N GLN A 120 -25.91 -7.49 0.08
CA GLN A 120 -26.79 -7.85 -1.02
C GLN A 120 -26.12 -8.75 -2.06
N GLN A 121 -24.85 -8.49 -2.38
CA GLN A 121 -24.14 -9.14 -3.50
C GLN A 121 -23.21 -10.27 -3.07
N HIS A 122 -22.76 -10.25 -1.81
CA HIS A 122 -21.77 -11.20 -1.29
C HIS A 122 -22.22 -11.93 -0.02
N GLY A 123 -23.52 -11.90 0.31
CA GLY A 123 -24.08 -12.62 1.45
C GLY A 123 -23.44 -12.28 2.80
N GLY A 124 -23.10 -11.02 3.00
CA GLY A 124 -22.46 -10.52 4.23
C GLY A 124 -20.97 -10.83 4.37
N LYS A 125 -20.33 -11.43 3.37
CA LYS A 125 -18.90 -11.78 3.42
C LYS A 125 -18.09 -10.83 2.56
N ILE A 126 -16.99 -10.32 3.10
CA ILE A 126 -16.06 -9.47 2.34
C ILE A 126 -15.45 -10.31 1.19
N PRO A 127 -15.57 -9.86 -0.07
CA PRO A 127 -15.07 -10.59 -1.22
C PRO A 127 -13.55 -10.72 -1.23
N GLN A 128 -13.03 -11.77 -1.91
CA GLN A 128 -11.62 -12.13 -1.90
C GLN A 128 -10.95 -11.98 -3.27
N THR A 129 -11.57 -11.24 -4.19
CA THR A 129 -10.95 -10.88 -5.47
C THR A 129 -10.75 -9.38 -5.56
N LEU A 130 -9.73 -8.97 -6.34
CA LEU A 130 -9.44 -7.54 -6.52
C LEU A 130 -10.59 -6.83 -7.23
N GLU A 131 -11.16 -7.48 -8.22
CA GLU A 131 -12.25 -6.98 -9.07
C GLU A 131 -13.51 -6.70 -8.24
N GLU A 132 -13.93 -7.66 -7.42
CA GLU A 132 -15.10 -7.51 -6.55
C GLU A 132 -14.89 -6.43 -5.48
N LEU A 133 -13.70 -6.39 -4.87
CA LEU A 133 -13.40 -5.37 -3.85
C LEU A 133 -13.40 -3.96 -4.44
N VAL A 134 -12.83 -3.77 -5.62
CA VAL A 134 -12.78 -2.44 -6.28
C VAL A 134 -14.16 -1.99 -6.75
N ALA A 135 -15.10 -2.90 -6.98
CA ALA A 135 -16.48 -2.58 -7.30
C ALA A 135 -17.26 -2.03 -6.09
N LEU A 136 -16.78 -2.25 -4.86
CA LEU A 136 -17.45 -1.76 -3.65
C LEU A 136 -17.29 -0.24 -3.49
N PRO A 137 -18.35 0.48 -3.06
CA PRO A 137 -18.29 1.91 -2.80
C PRO A 137 -17.18 2.30 -1.81
N GLY A 138 -16.40 3.31 -2.15
CA GLY A 138 -15.30 3.79 -1.31
C GLY A 138 -14.05 2.90 -1.27
N VAL A 139 -14.01 1.81 -2.03
CA VAL A 139 -12.89 0.87 -2.10
C VAL A 139 -12.13 1.07 -3.40
N GLY A 140 -10.98 1.75 -3.32
CA GLY A 140 -10.06 1.82 -4.44
C GLY A 140 -9.06 0.66 -4.45
N ARG A 141 -8.28 0.53 -5.54
CA ARG A 141 -7.25 -0.52 -5.72
C ARG A 141 -6.30 -0.66 -4.51
N LYS A 142 -5.86 0.47 -3.94
CA LYS A 142 -5.00 0.44 -2.74
C LYS A 142 -5.71 -0.21 -1.55
N THR A 143 -6.96 0.16 -1.27
CA THR A 143 -7.77 -0.43 -0.19
C THR A 143 -7.98 -1.92 -0.41
N ALA A 144 -8.32 -2.32 -1.63
CA ALA A 144 -8.49 -3.72 -1.99
C ALA A 144 -7.21 -4.55 -1.78
N ASN A 145 -6.05 -4.04 -2.21
CA ASN A 145 -4.76 -4.71 -1.97
C ASN A 145 -4.42 -4.83 -0.47
N VAL A 146 -4.76 -3.82 0.35
CA VAL A 146 -4.58 -3.91 1.82
C VAL A 146 -5.46 -5.01 2.40
N VAL A 147 -6.74 -5.06 2.03
CA VAL A 147 -7.68 -6.06 2.55
C VAL A 147 -7.28 -7.46 2.12
N LEU A 148 -6.98 -7.67 0.83
CA LEU A 148 -6.56 -8.99 0.30
C LEU A 148 -5.27 -9.47 0.98
N GLY A 149 -4.27 -8.60 1.07
CA GLY A 149 -2.99 -8.95 1.67
C GLY A 149 -3.09 -9.20 3.17
N THR A 150 -3.70 -8.28 3.91
CA THR A 150 -3.68 -8.30 5.38
C THR A 150 -4.70 -9.29 5.96
N ALA A 151 -5.94 -9.31 5.45
CA ALA A 151 -6.99 -10.16 6.02
C ALA A 151 -6.99 -11.59 5.45
N PHE A 152 -6.55 -11.76 4.20
CA PHE A 152 -6.66 -13.05 3.50
C PHE A 152 -5.31 -13.65 3.10
N GLY A 153 -4.21 -12.92 3.26
CA GLY A 153 -2.89 -13.39 2.83
C GLY A 153 -2.74 -13.50 1.31
N ILE A 154 -3.62 -12.85 0.53
CA ILE A 154 -3.64 -12.92 -0.94
C ILE A 154 -2.78 -11.80 -1.51
N PRO A 155 -1.63 -12.11 -2.14
CA PRO A 155 -0.75 -11.10 -2.75
C PRO A 155 -1.31 -10.66 -4.11
N SER A 156 -2.26 -9.72 -4.11
CA SER A 156 -2.89 -9.15 -5.32
C SER A 156 -2.10 -7.99 -5.92
N GLY A 157 -1.21 -7.37 -5.15
CA GLY A 157 -0.36 -6.27 -5.60
C GLY A 157 0.50 -5.71 -4.47
N VAL A 158 1.35 -4.75 -4.80
CA VAL A 158 2.16 -4.00 -3.83
C VAL A 158 1.41 -2.73 -3.43
N VAL A 159 1.09 -2.59 -2.15
CA VAL A 159 0.40 -1.38 -1.64
C VAL A 159 1.33 -0.18 -1.73
N VAL A 160 0.95 0.83 -2.53
CA VAL A 160 1.72 2.06 -2.72
C VAL A 160 1.06 3.22 -2.01
N ASP A 161 1.52 3.50 -0.80
CA ASP A 161 1.18 4.71 -0.05
C ASP A 161 2.22 5.83 -0.26
N THR A 162 2.13 6.90 0.49
CA THR A 162 3.08 8.02 0.43
C THR A 162 4.50 7.62 0.84
N HIS A 163 4.67 6.66 1.76
CA HIS A 163 5.97 6.14 2.17
C HIS A 163 6.57 5.25 1.09
N VAL A 164 5.82 4.26 0.62
CA VAL A 164 6.26 3.36 -0.45
C VAL A 164 6.62 4.14 -1.71
N LYS A 165 5.76 5.08 -2.14
CA LYS A 165 6.04 5.96 -3.28
C LYS A 165 7.36 6.71 -3.12
N ARG A 166 7.57 7.39 -1.99
CA ARG A 166 8.77 8.18 -1.72
C ARG A 166 10.02 7.31 -1.67
N ILE A 167 9.97 6.24 -0.89
CA ILE A 167 11.14 5.39 -0.63
C ILE A 167 11.54 4.63 -1.89
N SER A 168 10.59 4.10 -2.67
CA SER A 168 10.88 3.42 -3.94
C SER A 168 11.59 4.34 -4.94
N ASN A 169 11.22 5.63 -4.98
CA ASN A 169 11.94 6.61 -5.78
C ASN A 169 13.35 6.88 -5.24
N LEU A 170 13.53 7.07 -3.92
CA LEU A 170 14.84 7.27 -3.30
C LEU A 170 15.78 6.07 -3.50
N LEU A 171 15.25 4.86 -3.45
CA LEU A 171 15.97 3.62 -3.72
C LEU A 171 16.33 3.46 -5.20
N GLY A 172 15.68 4.22 -6.10
CA GLY A 172 15.84 4.12 -7.54
C GLY A 172 15.15 2.90 -8.15
N LEU A 173 14.12 2.36 -7.50
CA LEU A 173 13.32 1.24 -8.01
C LEU A 173 12.29 1.69 -9.05
N THR A 174 11.96 2.97 -9.05
CA THR A 174 11.05 3.62 -10.00
C THR A 174 11.40 5.10 -10.13
N THR A 175 10.96 5.72 -11.22
CA THR A 175 11.03 7.17 -11.42
C THR A 175 9.64 7.80 -11.50
N SER A 176 8.58 6.99 -11.39
CA SER A 176 7.21 7.44 -11.51
C SER A 176 6.71 8.14 -10.25
N LYS A 177 5.81 9.09 -10.45
CA LYS A 177 5.02 9.73 -9.38
C LYS A 177 3.59 9.16 -9.27
N ASN A 178 3.15 8.37 -10.26
CA ASN A 178 1.84 7.74 -10.27
C ASN A 178 1.87 6.42 -9.48
N PRO A 179 1.02 6.25 -8.45
CA PRO A 179 1.01 5.05 -7.60
C PRO A 179 0.79 3.73 -8.36
N GLU A 180 -0.07 3.72 -9.38
CA GLU A 180 -0.36 2.52 -10.15
C GLU A 180 0.84 2.10 -11.03
N ILE A 181 1.58 3.07 -11.58
CA ILE A 181 2.80 2.79 -12.33
C ILE A 181 3.89 2.30 -11.38
N ILE A 182 4.00 2.87 -10.17
CA ILE A 182 4.92 2.42 -9.14
C ILE A 182 4.60 0.98 -8.74
N GLU A 183 3.34 0.66 -8.48
CA GLU A 183 2.89 -0.70 -8.17
C GLU A 183 3.34 -1.69 -9.25
N ARG A 184 3.05 -1.39 -10.53
CA ARG A 184 3.48 -2.23 -11.66
C ARG A 184 4.99 -2.44 -11.70
N ASN A 185 5.77 -1.37 -11.52
CA ASN A 185 7.23 -1.48 -11.50
C ASN A 185 7.73 -2.35 -10.32
N LEU A 186 7.11 -2.21 -9.14
CA LEU A 186 7.47 -2.99 -7.96
C LEU A 186 7.08 -4.47 -8.08
N ILE A 187 5.94 -4.78 -8.67
CA ILE A 187 5.50 -6.15 -8.96
C ILE A 187 6.50 -6.90 -9.84
N GLU A 188 7.13 -6.23 -10.81
CA GLU A 188 8.16 -6.83 -11.68
C GLU A 188 9.49 -7.10 -10.96
N LEU A 189 9.77 -6.37 -9.87
CA LEU A 189 11.04 -6.39 -9.15
C LEU A 189 11.01 -7.22 -7.88
N VAL A 190 9.90 -7.20 -7.15
CA VAL A 190 9.73 -7.84 -5.85
C VAL A 190 9.10 -9.23 -6.04
N PRO A 191 9.62 -10.29 -5.43
CA PRO A 191 8.99 -11.61 -5.45
C PRO A 191 7.54 -11.56 -4.91
N ARG A 192 6.64 -12.32 -5.54
CA ARG A 192 5.20 -12.27 -5.23
C ARG A 192 4.89 -12.55 -3.75
N ASN A 193 5.57 -13.50 -3.15
CA ASN A 193 5.42 -13.85 -1.74
C ASN A 193 5.87 -12.74 -0.77
N GLU A 194 6.59 -11.73 -1.26
CA GLU A 194 7.05 -10.58 -0.46
C GLU A 194 6.17 -9.32 -0.64
N TRP A 195 5.23 -9.27 -1.57
CA TRP A 195 4.47 -8.04 -1.89
C TRP A 195 3.78 -7.41 -0.69
N ILE A 196 3.16 -8.23 0.15
CA ILE A 196 2.45 -7.78 1.36
C ILE A 196 3.47 -7.20 2.36
N ASN A 197 4.44 -8.02 2.75
CA ASN A 197 5.44 -7.66 3.74
C ASN A 197 6.35 -6.51 3.28
N PHE A 198 6.69 -6.46 2.00
CA PHE A 198 7.49 -5.39 1.43
C PHE A 198 6.83 -4.02 1.64
N SER A 199 5.52 -3.92 1.41
CA SER A 199 4.76 -2.69 1.63
C SER A 199 4.78 -2.29 3.11
N HIS A 200 4.44 -3.21 4.01
CA HIS A 200 4.42 -2.95 5.46
C HIS A 200 5.82 -2.55 5.98
N ARG A 201 6.86 -3.26 5.57
CA ARG A 201 8.26 -2.97 5.95
C ARG A 201 8.72 -1.60 5.46
N LEU A 202 8.37 -1.21 4.22
CA LEU A 202 8.70 0.12 3.70
C LEU A 202 7.94 1.23 4.42
N ILE A 203 6.68 1.04 4.76
CA ILE A 203 5.90 2.00 5.54
C ILE A 203 6.55 2.18 6.91
N HIS A 204 6.87 1.08 7.59
CA HIS A 204 7.52 1.10 8.90
C HIS A 204 8.90 1.78 8.85
N HIS A 205 9.73 1.43 7.86
CA HIS A 205 11.01 2.07 7.58
C HIS A 205 10.87 3.57 7.33
N GLY A 206 9.84 3.95 6.59
CA GLY A 206 9.54 5.35 6.27
C GLY A 206 9.11 6.20 7.46
N ARG A 207 8.54 5.58 8.48
CA ARG A 207 8.15 6.23 9.74
C ARG A 207 9.33 6.39 10.70
N ARG A 208 10.27 5.46 10.71
CA ARG A 208 11.35 5.39 11.71
C ARG A 208 12.70 5.92 11.21
N ILE A 209 13.12 5.54 10.03
CA ILE A 209 14.47 5.80 9.50
C ILE A 209 14.43 6.72 8.29
N CYS A 210 13.72 6.33 7.23
CA CYS A 210 13.64 7.11 6.01
C CYS A 210 12.53 8.17 6.12
N ILE A 211 12.70 9.14 7.05
CA ILE A 211 11.73 10.20 7.32
C ILE A 211 11.74 11.22 6.17
N ALA A 212 10.56 11.77 5.80
CA ALA A 212 10.41 12.58 4.59
C ALA A 212 11.33 13.81 4.54
N ARG A 213 11.44 14.57 5.63
CA ARG A 213 12.22 15.82 5.67
C ARG A 213 13.66 15.64 6.12
N ARG A 214 13.93 14.62 6.96
CA ARG A 214 15.26 14.37 7.55
C ARG A 214 15.50 12.86 7.63
N PRO A 215 15.82 12.17 6.52
CA PRO A 215 16.10 10.74 6.54
C PRO A 215 17.41 10.47 7.29
N ARG A 216 17.39 9.52 8.21
CA ARG A 216 18.55 9.08 9.00
C ARG A 216 19.40 8.12 8.18
N CYS A 217 20.07 8.65 7.15
CA CYS A 217 20.78 7.80 6.18
C CYS A 217 21.97 7.06 6.81
N SER A 218 22.68 7.65 7.77
CA SER A 218 23.81 7.02 8.48
C SER A 218 23.40 5.79 9.31
N GLU A 219 22.14 5.77 9.80
CA GLU A 219 21.58 4.66 10.57
C GLU A 219 20.82 3.64 9.69
N CYS A 220 20.73 3.91 8.37
CA CYS A 220 19.84 3.18 7.48
C CYS A 220 20.42 1.82 7.09
N PRO A 221 19.77 0.68 7.41
CA PRO A 221 20.23 -0.66 7.04
C PRO A 221 20.22 -0.92 5.54
N LEU A 222 19.59 -0.04 4.76
CA LEU A 222 19.52 -0.15 3.30
C LEU A 222 20.55 0.75 2.59
N LEU A 223 21.38 1.51 3.32
CA LEU A 223 22.24 2.55 2.76
C LEU A 223 23.11 2.00 1.63
N SER A 224 23.74 0.83 1.80
CA SER A 224 24.62 0.20 0.81
C SER A 224 23.91 -0.19 -0.50
N ASN A 225 22.59 -0.31 -0.47
CA ASN A 225 21.76 -0.67 -1.63
C ASN A 225 20.84 0.47 -2.07
N CYS A 226 20.96 1.67 -1.44
CA CYS A 226 20.13 2.82 -1.73
C CYS A 226 20.85 3.77 -2.69
N ARG A 227 20.21 4.09 -3.83
CA ARG A 227 20.75 5.07 -4.79
C ARG A 227 20.65 6.51 -4.29
N ARG A 228 19.93 6.77 -3.22
CA ARG A 228 19.72 8.10 -2.63
C ARG A 228 19.29 9.16 -3.65
N VAL A 229 18.42 8.78 -4.59
CA VAL A 229 17.97 9.64 -5.69
C VAL A 229 17.42 10.95 -5.13
N SER A 230 17.93 12.08 -5.58
CA SER A 230 17.53 13.44 -5.14
C SER A 230 17.80 13.78 -3.67
N LEU A 231 18.63 13.01 -2.97
CA LEU A 231 19.13 13.40 -1.64
C LEU A 231 20.51 14.05 -1.76
N PRO A 232 20.86 15.00 -0.86
CA PRO A 232 22.20 15.58 -0.80
C PRO A 232 23.26 14.52 -0.50
N PRO A 233 24.54 14.76 -0.78
CA PRO A 233 25.62 13.88 -0.33
C PRO A 233 25.50 13.58 1.15
N LEU A 234 26.08 12.47 1.61
CA LEU A 234 26.23 12.20 3.05
C LEU A 234 27.31 13.16 3.56
N ASP A 235 27.01 13.83 4.65
CA ASP A 235 28.04 14.53 5.42
C ASP A 235 29.08 13.49 5.84
N LYS A 236 30.36 13.82 5.63
CA LYS A 236 31.49 12.95 5.99
C LYS A 236 31.64 12.87 7.49
#